data_f23399cd389b83965023978f9abe272e
#
_entry.id   f23399cd389b83965023978f9abe272e
#
_cell.length_a   1.000
_cell.length_b   1.000
_cell.length_c   1.000
_cell.angle_alpha   90.00
_cell.angle_beta   90.00
_cell.angle_gamma   90.00
#
_symmetry.space_group_name_H-M   'P 1'
#
loop_
_entity.id
_entity.type
_entity.pdbx_description
1 polymer ?
#
loop_
_entity_poly.entity_id
_entity_poly.type
_entity_poly.pdbx_seq_one_letter_code
_entity_poly.pdbx_strand_id
1 'polypeptide(L)'
;IPEDYDGTESYALFMTLPGYQGLYFQGVGQNVMTEEFGFMARDYISKMIIVAPQLNDWQDTSARQTIALTEYFLDTYNIDRSRVYAEGYSGGGETMSRVMGMRPDLYTAYLQCSSQWDGNYTEVVKARVPVYFAVGEKDEYYGSEPSRNAYNAIHKLYEQEGLSNSEIDRLLVLDIKPTSYFSSEGISNQHGYGGYLFVRDKNIMGWLFGQIKK
;
A
#
# COMPACT_ATOMS: atom_id res chain seq x y z
N ILE A 1 -17.83 -3.44 2.72
CA ILE A 1 -18.10 -4.53 3.69
C ILE A 1 -18.82 -5.62 2.91
N PRO A 2 -18.39 -6.88 3.00
CA PRO A 2 -19.10 -7.99 2.38
C PRO A 2 -20.55 -8.11 2.90
N GLU A 3 -21.47 -8.56 2.02
CA GLU A 3 -22.90 -8.69 2.38
C GLU A 3 -23.15 -9.75 3.46
N ASP A 4 -22.29 -10.76 3.52
CA ASP A 4 -22.34 -11.86 4.48
C ASP A 4 -21.61 -11.58 5.81
N TYR A 5 -21.08 -10.36 6.00
CA TYR A 5 -20.46 -9.97 7.27
C TYR A 5 -21.51 -9.83 8.37
N ASP A 6 -21.42 -10.65 9.40
CA ASP A 6 -22.31 -10.67 10.56
C ASP A 6 -21.59 -10.37 11.89
N GLY A 7 -20.27 -10.16 11.85
CA GLY A 7 -19.44 -9.87 13.03
C GLY A 7 -19.05 -11.11 13.85
N THR A 8 -19.50 -12.31 13.49
CA THR A 8 -19.17 -13.54 14.25
C THR A 8 -17.76 -14.04 14.00
N GLU A 9 -17.24 -13.83 12.78
CA GLU A 9 -15.88 -14.18 12.40
C GLU A 9 -15.04 -12.93 12.17
N SER A 10 -13.73 -13.05 12.38
CA SER A 10 -12.80 -11.95 12.12
C SER A 10 -12.44 -11.85 10.63
N TYR A 11 -12.41 -10.64 10.12
CA TYR A 11 -12.10 -10.31 8.73
C TYR A 11 -10.76 -9.57 8.64
N ALA A 12 -10.06 -9.73 7.53
CA ALA A 12 -8.95 -8.85 7.20
C ALA A 12 -9.46 -7.42 6.92
N LEU A 13 -8.61 -6.42 7.12
CA LEU A 13 -8.86 -5.05 6.71
C LEU A 13 -7.88 -4.65 5.61
N PHE A 14 -8.37 -4.06 4.54
CA PHE A 14 -7.53 -3.52 3.47
C PHE A 14 -7.86 -2.05 3.23
N MET A 15 -6.90 -1.19 3.55
CA MET A 15 -6.93 0.24 3.25
C MET A 15 -6.20 0.47 1.93
N THR A 16 -6.91 0.91 0.88
CA THR A 16 -6.34 1.20 -0.44
C THR A 16 -6.57 2.67 -0.80
N LEU A 17 -5.48 3.37 -1.10
CA LEU A 17 -5.50 4.77 -1.49
C LEU A 17 -5.14 4.92 -2.96
N PRO A 18 -6.11 5.24 -3.83
CA PRO A 18 -5.88 5.38 -5.28
C PRO A 18 -5.05 6.62 -5.62
N GLY A 19 -4.73 6.79 -6.89
CA GLY A 19 -4.07 7.97 -7.43
C GLY A 19 -4.85 9.27 -7.12
N TYR A 20 -4.17 10.41 -7.30
CA TYR A 20 -4.63 11.75 -6.89
C TYR A 20 -6.09 12.04 -7.23
N GLN A 21 -6.52 11.77 -8.46
CA GLN A 21 -7.89 12.10 -8.86
C GLN A 21 -8.93 11.22 -8.18
N GLY A 22 -8.68 9.90 -8.06
CA GLY A 22 -9.51 8.97 -7.31
C GLY A 22 -9.59 9.35 -5.84
N LEU A 23 -8.45 9.73 -5.25
CA LEU A 23 -8.34 10.03 -3.83
C LEU A 23 -9.12 11.27 -3.39
N TYR A 24 -9.19 12.32 -4.23
CA TYR A 24 -9.71 13.62 -3.81
C TYR A 24 -10.97 14.08 -4.56
N PHE A 25 -11.20 13.66 -5.81
CA PHE A 25 -12.16 14.34 -6.69
C PHE A 25 -13.28 13.47 -7.28
N GLN A 26 -13.09 12.16 -7.34
CA GLN A 26 -14.00 11.30 -8.13
C GLN A 26 -15.18 10.73 -7.33
N GLY A 27 -15.19 10.88 -6.02
CA GLY A 27 -16.23 10.36 -5.14
C GLY A 27 -15.97 8.93 -4.63
N VAL A 28 -16.59 8.60 -3.52
CA VAL A 28 -16.29 7.38 -2.74
C VAL A 28 -16.50 6.07 -3.50
N GLY A 29 -17.48 6.00 -4.38
CA GLY A 29 -17.70 4.79 -5.18
C GLY A 29 -16.63 4.58 -6.24
N GLN A 30 -16.11 5.66 -6.81
CA GLN A 30 -15.07 5.62 -7.84
C GLN A 30 -13.71 5.23 -7.24
N ASN A 31 -13.44 5.64 -6.01
CA ASN A 31 -12.16 5.36 -5.36
C ASN A 31 -11.83 3.87 -5.27
N VAL A 32 -12.81 3.02 -4.99
CA VAL A 32 -12.60 1.57 -4.94
C VAL A 32 -12.42 0.95 -6.33
N MET A 33 -12.89 1.63 -7.38
CA MET A 33 -12.78 1.17 -8.78
C MET A 33 -11.48 1.62 -9.44
N THR A 34 -10.85 2.67 -8.94
CA THR A 34 -9.59 3.17 -9.50
C THR A 34 -8.46 2.20 -9.19
N GLU A 35 -7.63 1.87 -10.19
CA GLU A 35 -6.57 0.85 -10.18
C GLU A 35 -7.01 -0.57 -9.76
N GLU A 36 -8.25 -0.78 -9.34
CA GLU A 36 -8.88 -2.07 -9.04
C GLU A 36 -8.29 -2.88 -7.86
N PHE A 37 -7.40 -2.31 -7.04
CA PHE A 37 -6.76 -3.03 -5.92
C PHE A 37 -7.79 -3.62 -4.95
N GLY A 38 -8.85 -2.88 -4.64
CA GLY A 38 -9.91 -3.34 -3.76
C GLY A 38 -10.65 -4.57 -4.28
N PHE A 39 -10.91 -4.65 -5.60
CA PHE A 39 -11.59 -5.78 -6.18
C PHE A 39 -10.72 -7.03 -6.22
N MET A 40 -9.48 -6.88 -6.70
CA MET A 40 -8.55 -8.00 -6.86
C MET A 40 -8.04 -8.56 -5.52
N ALA A 41 -8.08 -7.76 -4.45
CA ALA A 41 -7.73 -8.21 -3.10
C ALA A 41 -8.57 -9.41 -2.64
N ARG A 42 -9.84 -9.50 -3.07
CA ARG A 42 -10.76 -10.58 -2.72
C ARG A 42 -10.36 -11.94 -3.29
N ASP A 43 -9.56 -11.96 -4.34
CA ASP A 43 -9.01 -13.21 -4.89
C ASP A 43 -7.97 -13.86 -3.96
N TYR A 44 -7.42 -13.08 -3.03
CA TYR A 44 -6.43 -13.54 -2.05
C TYR A 44 -7.05 -13.83 -0.67
N ILE A 45 -7.97 -12.99 -0.23
CA ILE A 45 -8.65 -13.15 1.07
C ILE A 45 -10.13 -12.83 0.88
N SER A 46 -10.98 -13.87 0.92
CA SER A 46 -12.43 -13.71 0.71
C SER A 46 -13.11 -12.94 1.86
N LYS A 47 -12.66 -13.17 3.11
CA LYS A 47 -13.16 -12.46 4.30
C LYS A 47 -12.34 -11.20 4.55
N MET A 48 -12.68 -10.11 3.83
CA MET A 48 -11.96 -8.85 3.89
C MET A 48 -12.93 -7.66 3.84
N ILE A 49 -12.75 -6.71 4.73
CA ILE A 49 -13.34 -5.38 4.63
C ILE A 49 -12.36 -4.49 3.85
N ILE A 50 -12.84 -3.86 2.79
CA ILE A 50 -12.06 -3.01 1.91
C ILE A 50 -12.50 -1.56 2.11
N VAL A 51 -11.54 -0.68 2.33
CA VAL A 51 -11.77 0.74 2.57
C VAL A 51 -10.96 1.56 1.58
N ALA A 52 -11.65 2.26 0.70
CA ALA A 52 -11.09 3.19 -0.28
C ALA A 52 -11.68 4.58 -0.01
N PRO A 53 -11.09 5.38 0.87
CA PRO A 53 -11.67 6.65 1.28
C PRO A 53 -11.51 7.72 0.21
N GLN A 54 -12.42 8.67 0.18
CA GLN A 54 -12.18 9.98 -0.41
C GLN A 54 -11.71 10.92 0.71
N LEU A 55 -10.57 11.57 0.51
CA LEU A 55 -9.93 12.44 1.47
C LEU A 55 -10.13 13.92 1.11
N ASN A 56 -9.88 14.84 2.05
CA ASN A 56 -10.15 16.26 1.84
C ASN A 56 -8.95 17.03 1.34
N ASP A 57 -7.75 16.63 1.74
CA ASP A 57 -6.57 17.45 1.61
C ASP A 57 -5.33 16.59 1.40
N TRP A 58 -4.29 17.22 0.97
CA TRP A 58 -2.97 16.65 0.82
C TRP A 58 -2.23 16.62 2.15
N GLN A 59 -1.19 15.83 2.28
CA GLN A 59 -0.28 15.83 3.41
C GLN A 59 -0.86 15.25 4.73
N ASP A 60 -0.55 15.88 5.86
CA ASP A 60 -0.84 15.36 7.19
C ASP A 60 -2.32 15.27 7.51
N THR A 61 -3.15 16.15 6.95
CA THR A 61 -4.61 16.10 7.14
C THR A 61 -5.17 14.79 6.63
N SER A 62 -4.88 14.43 5.39
CA SER A 62 -5.32 13.17 4.78
C SER A 62 -4.70 11.94 5.46
N ALA A 63 -3.43 12.02 5.87
CA ALA A 63 -2.80 10.93 6.64
C ALA A 63 -3.54 10.70 7.97
N ARG A 64 -3.87 11.76 8.71
CA ARG A 64 -4.64 11.66 9.97
C ARG A 64 -6.07 11.16 9.75
N GLN A 65 -6.73 11.55 8.67
CA GLN A 65 -8.04 11.01 8.30
C GLN A 65 -7.98 9.52 8.01
N THR A 66 -6.95 9.07 7.29
CA THR A 66 -6.72 7.65 7.00
C THR A 66 -6.46 6.85 8.29
N ILE A 67 -5.65 7.38 9.21
CA ILE A 67 -5.40 6.79 10.52
C ILE A 67 -6.72 6.66 11.31
N ALA A 68 -7.46 7.76 11.45
CA ALA A 68 -8.72 7.77 12.19
C ALA A 68 -9.75 6.79 11.60
N LEU A 69 -9.80 6.70 10.26
CA LEU A 69 -10.68 5.75 9.60
C LEU A 69 -10.24 4.30 9.83
N THR A 70 -8.93 4.02 9.79
CA THR A 70 -8.40 2.69 10.11
C THR A 70 -8.74 2.30 11.55
N GLU A 71 -8.50 3.18 12.52
CA GLU A 71 -8.86 2.96 13.92
C GLU A 71 -10.36 2.73 14.11
N TYR A 72 -11.21 3.50 13.42
CA TYR A 72 -12.66 3.31 13.44
C TYR A 72 -13.06 1.90 12.99
N PHE A 73 -12.49 1.38 11.90
CA PHE A 73 -12.79 0.03 11.43
C PHE A 73 -12.27 -1.03 12.40
N LEU A 74 -11.10 -0.84 12.98
CA LEU A 74 -10.52 -1.75 13.98
C LEU A 74 -11.33 -1.82 15.28
N ASP A 75 -12.02 -0.74 15.65
CA ASP A 75 -12.80 -0.65 16.89
C ASP A 75 -14.28 -1.02 16.70
N THR A 76 -14.78 -0.87 15.46
CA THR A 76 -16.20 -1.07 15.16
C THR A 76 -16.51 -2.47 14.64
N TYR A 77 -15.57 -3.07 13.90
CA TYR A 77 -15.75 -4.36 13.24
C TYR A 77 -14.86 -5.44 13.84
N ASN A 78 -15.28 -6.70 13.70
CA ASN A 78 -14.46 -7.84 14.11
C ASN A 78 -13.32 -8.04 13.10
N ILE A 79 -12.20 -7.35 13.31
CA ILE A 79 -11.02 -7.39 12.44
C ILE A 79 -9.93 -8.24 13.07
N ASP A 80 -9.36 -9.13 12.25
CA ASP A 80 -8.09 -9.80 12.55
C ASP A 80 -6.94 -8.78 12.47
N ARG A 81 -6.49 -8.30 13.64
CA ARG A 81 -5.42 -7.28 13.73
C ARG A 81 -4.07 -7.77 13.22
N SER A 82 -3.91 -9.06 12.96
CA SER A 82 -2.73 -9.61 12.28
C SER A 82 -2.81 -9.51 10.74
N ARG A 83 -3.95 -9.04 10.19
CA ARG A 83 -4.25 -8.95 8.75
C ARG A 83 -4.84 -7.59 8.36
N VAL A 84 -4.12 -6.53 8.68
CA VAL A 84 -4.46 -5.15 8.33
C VAL A 84 -3.49 -4.65 7.28
N TYR A 85 -3.92 -4.59 6.04
CA TYR A 85 -3.07 -4.27 4.89
C TYR A 85 -3.27 -2.84 4.42
N ALA A 86 -2.20 -2.25 3.91
CA ALA A 86 -2.22 -0.92 3.30
C ALA A 86 -1.68 -0.98 1.87
N GLU A 87 -2.28 -0.21 0.99
CA GLU A 87 -1.78 0.04 -0.35
C GLU A 87 -1.96 1.53 -0.67
N GLY A 88 -1.04 2.08 -1.47
CA GLY A 88 -1.14 3.44 -1.98
C GLY A 88 -0.50 3.59 -3.34
N TYR A 89 -1.29 4.08 -4.30
CA TYR A 89 -0.87 4.34 -5.67
C TYR A 89 -0.66 5.84 -5.90
N SER A 90 0.47 6.24 -6.49
CA SER A 90 0.74 7.65 -6.84
C SER A 90 0.51 8.58 -5.64
N GLY A 91 -0.38 9.56 -5.72
CA GLY A 91 -0.75 10.43 -4.60
C GLY A 91 -1.29 9.70 -3.37
N GLY A 92 -1.93 8.54 -3.56
CA GLY A 92 -2.31 7.65 -2.45
C GLY A 92 -1.10 7.08 -1.73
N GLY A 93 -0.02 6.78 -2.46
CA GLY A 93 1.25 6.33 -1.89
C GLY A 93 1.96 7.43 -1.09
N GLU A 94 1.93 8.68 -1.55
CA GLU A 94 2.44 9.83 -0.77
C GLU A 94 1.69 9.93 0.58
N THR A 95 0.36 9.90 0.55
CA THR A 95 -0.47 9.94 1.76
C THR A 95 -0.21 8.73 2.67
N MET A 96 -0.19 7.52 2.13
CA MET A 96 0.02 6.31 2.93
C MET A 96 1.43 6.25 3.53
N SER A 97 2.45 6.76 2.84
CA SER A 97 3.80 6.86 3.39
C SER A 97 3.87 7.78 4.63
N ARG A 98 3.06 8.85 4.66
CA ARG A 98 2.91 9.69 5.86
C ARG A 98 2.20 8.94 6.99
N VAL A 99 1.17 8.14 6.67
CA VAL A 99 0.52 7.24 7.64
C VAL A 99 1.56 6.29 8.24
N MET A 100 2.41 5.67 7.42
CA MET A 100 3.50 4.80 7.86
C MET A 100 4.54 5.53 8.72
N GLY A 101 4.74 6.83 8.49
CA GLY A 101 5.59 7.68 9.32
C GLY A 101 4.98 8.07 10.67
N MET A 102 3.66 7.89 10.85
CA MET A 102 2.93 8.27 12.06
C MET A 102 2.44 7.06 12.88
N ARG A 103 1.78 6.11 12.21
CA ARG A 103 1.11 4.96 12.85
C ARG A 103 1.29 3.66 12.06
N PRO A 104 2.54 3.24 11.79
CA PRO A 104 2.81 1.97 11.12
C PRO A 104 2.29 0.76 11.92
N ASP A 105 2.20 0.91 13.24
CA ASP A 105 1.72 -0.11 14.17
C ASP A 105 0.30 -0.61 13.88
N LEU A 106 -0.51 0.15 13.16
CA LEU A 106 -1.85 -0.26 12.74
C LEU A 106 -1.83 -1.34 11.64
N TYR A 107 -0.74 -1.45 10.87
CA TYR A 107 -0.71 -2.24 9.65
C TYR A 107 0.21 -3.46 9.74
N THR A 108 -0.15 -4.48 8.98
CA THR A 108 0.60 -5.72 8.84
C THR A 108 1.66 -5.61 7.77
N ALA A 109 1.34 -4.97 6.65
CA ALA A 109 2.24 -4.71 5.53
C ALA A 109 1.75 -3.53 4.70
N TYR A 110 2.67 -2.93 3.95
CA TYR A 110 2.40 -1.81 3.05
C TYR A 110 2.95 -2.07 1.64
N LEU A 111 2.10 -1.87 0.63
CA LEU A 111 2.44 -1.87 -0.78
C LEU A 111 2.41 -0.44 -1.31
N GLN A 112 3.56 0.09 -1.71
CA GLN A 112 3.68 1.39 -2.37
C GLN A 112 3.85 1.23 -3.86
N CYS A 113 2.95 1.79 -4.65
CA CYS A 113 2.92 1.68 -6.09
C CYS A 113 3.14 3.04 -6.77
N SER A 114 4.11 3.12 -7.70
CA SER A 114 4.36 4.29 -8.57
C SER A 114 4.27 5.62 -7.83
N SER A 115 5.02 5.76 -6.73
CA SER A 115 4.92 6.91 -5.82
C SER A 115 6.27 7.29 -5.21
N GLN A 116 6.27 8.41 -4.49
CA GLN A 116 7.36 8.83 -3.62
C GLN A 116 7.01 8.62 -2.15
N TRP A 117 8.02 8.65 -1.29
CA TRP A 117 7.84 8.53 0.15
C TRP A 117 7.96 9.90 0.82
N ASP A 118 6.89 10.36 1.46
CA ASP A 118 6.81 11.66 2.13
C ASP A 118 6.86 11.55 3.67
N GLY A 119 6.76 10.34 4.20
CA GLY A 119 6.73 10.09 5.64
C GLY A 119 8.12 9.98 6.28
N ASN A 120 8.11 9.85 7.61
CA ASN A 120 9.31 9.52 8.36
C ASN A 120 9.60 8.01 8.27
N TYR A 121 10.84 7.64 7.96
CA TYR A 121 11.25 6.23 7.87
C TYR A 121 11.44 5.55 9.23
N THR A 122 11.74 6.32 10.28
CA THR A 122 12.11 5.75 11.58
C THR A 122 11.00 4.91 12.20
N GLU A 123 9.76 5.36 12.10
CA GLU A 123 8.64 4.68 12.76
C GLU A 123 8.29 3.35 12.06
N VAL A 124 8.35 3.28 10.73
CA VAL A 124 8.11 2.03 9.99
C VAL A 124 9.23 1.01 10.28
N VAL A 125 10.46 1.48 10.43
CA VAL A 125 11.61 0.64 10.79
C VAL A 125 11.46 0.07 12.20
N LYS A 126 11.13 0.90 13.19
CA LYS A 126 10.89 0.46 14.59
C LYS A 126 9.75 -0.56 14.69
N ALA A 127 8.68 -0.32 13.95
CA ALA A 127 7.51 -1.21 13.95
C ALA A 127 7.73 -2.49 13.14
N ARG A 128 8.82 -2.57 12.36
CA ARG A 128 9.14 -3.72 11.50
C ARG A 128 8.01 -4.06 10.52
N VAL A 129 7.29 -3.04 10.04
CA VAL A 129 6.25 -3.25 9.03
C VAL A 129 6.89 -3.58 7.68
N PRO A 130 6.58 -4.73 7.08
CA PRO A 130 7.06 -5.04 5.74
C PRO A 130 6.56 -4.05 4.70
N VAL A 131 7.46 -3.60 3.80
CA VAL A 131 7.16 -2.65 2.73
C VAL A 131 7.62 -3.21 1.39
N TYR A 132 6.72 -3.15 0.41
CA TYR A 132 7.01 -3.48 -0.99
C TYR A 132 6.86 -2.23 -1.86
N PHE A 133 7.90 -1.90 -2.60
CA PHE A 133 7.89 -0.83 -3.60
C PHE A 133 7.74 -1.44 -4.99
N ALA A 134 6.66 -1.11 -5.70
CA ALA A 134 6.42 -1.47 -7.08
C ALA A 134 6.40 -0.23 -7.96
N VAL A 135 7.27 -0.15 -8.97
CA VAL A 135 7.34 1.02 -9.85
C VAL A 135 7.88 0.62 -11.23
N GLY A 136 7.45 1.30 -12.29
CA GLY A 136 8.04 1.16 -13.61
C GLY A 136 9.43 1.82 -13.70
N GLU A 137 10.37 1.20 -14.41
CA GLU A 137 11.73 1.78 -14.57
C GLU A 137 11.71 3.16 -15.24
N LYS A 138 10.67 3.43 -16.04
CA LYS A 138 10.45 4.69 -16.77
C LYS A 138 9.10 5.30 -16.43
N ASP A 139 8.69 5.18 -15.17
CA ASP A 139 7.48 5.86 -14.69
C ASP A 139 7.54 7.34 -15.06
N GLU A 140 6.55 7.83 -15.82
CA GLU A 140 6.60 9.14 -16.46
C GLU A 140 6.39 10.31 -15.49
N TYR A 141 5.89 10.03 -14.29
CA TYR A 141 5.61 11.08 -13.31
C TYR A 141 6.70 11.19 -12.25
N TYR A 142 6.99 10.11 -11.55
CA TYR A 142 8.01 10.10 -10.48
C TYR A 142 9.35 9.56 -10.94
N GLY A 143 9.39 8.71 -11.98
CA GLY A 143 10.52 7.84 -12.21
C GLY A 143 10.65 6.75 -11.14
N SER A 144 11.69 5.94 -11.22
CA SER A 144 11.96 4.89 -10.22
C SER A 144 12.86 5.34 -9.06
N GLU A 145 13.51 6.49 -9.18
CA GLU A 145 14.48 6.98 -8.18
C GLU A 145 13.87 7.28 -6.79
N PRO A 146 12.68 7.90 -6.65
CA PRO A 146 12.07 8.11 -5.32
C PRO A 146 11.84 6.80 -4.56
N SER A 147 11.34 5.75 -5.22
CA SER A 147 11.17 4.42 -4.61
C SER A 147 12.52 3.80 -4.22
N ARG A 148 13.55 3.91 -5.08
CA ARG A 148 14.90 3.46 -4.78
C ARG A 148 15.50 4.19 -3.57
N ASN A 149 15.31 5.50 -3.49
CA ASN A 149 15.82 6.32 -2.41
C ASN A 149 15.15 5.96 -1.07
N ALA A 150 13.83 5.74 -1.07
CA ALA A 150 13.09 5.31 0.10
C ALA A 150 13.54 3.91 0.55
N TYR A 151 13.65 2.95 -0.38
CA TYR A 151 14.19 1.63 -0.10
C TYR A 151 15.57 1.70 0.55
N ASN A 152 16.51 2.44 -0.05
CA ASN A 152 17.88 2.57 0.46
C ASN A 152 17.93 3.22 1.86
N ALA A 153 17.07 4.22 2.10
CA ALA A 153 16.99 4.88 3.40
C ALA A 153 16.48 3.91 4.50
N ILE A 154 15.42 3.17 4.22
CA ILE A 154 14.87 2.17 5.15
C ILE A 154 15.85 1.02 5.36
N HIS A 155 16.48 0.52 4.30
CA HIS A 155 17.50 -0.54 4.36
C HIS A 155 18.66 -0.14 5.29
N LYS A 156 19.19 1.07 5.09
CA LYS A 156 20.26 1.61 5.92
C LYS A 156 19.89 1.71 7.40
N LEU A 157 18.64 2.08 7.70
CA LEU A 157 18.16 2.12 9.09
C LEU A 157 18.08 0.73 9.70
N TYR A 158 17.64 -0.28 8.95
CA TYR A 158 17.64 -1.68 9.40
C TYR A 158 19.06 -2.20 9.65
N GLU A 159 20.03 -1.87 8.77
CA GLU A 159 21.44 -2.19 9.01
C GLU A 159 21.97 -1.56 10.30
N GLN A 160 21.59 -0.31 10.58
CA GLN A 160 21.98 0.39 11.82
C GLN A 160 21.35 -0.25 13.07
N GLU A 161 20.19 -0.89 12.93
CA GLU A 161 19.58 -1.69 14.00
C GLU A 161 20.17 -3.11 14.08
N GLY A 162 21.14 -3.45 13.25
CA GLY A 162 21.88 -4.72 13.29
C GLY A 162 21.18 -5.89 12.60
N LEU A 163 20.19 -5.63 11.73
CA LEU A 163 19.58 -6.70 10.95
C LEU A 163 20.54 -7.21 9.87
N SER A 164 20.52 -8.52 9.66
CA SER A 164 21.18 -9.14 8.51
C SER A 164 20.42 -8.87 7.21
N ASN A 165 21.11 -8.94 6.06
CA ASN A 165 20.46 -8.78 4.76
C ASN A 165 19.25 -9.73 4.59
N SER A 166 19.36 -10.98 5.03
CA SER A 166 18.26 -11.95 4.95
C SER A 166 17.04 -11.59 5.81
N GLU A 167 17.22 -10.82 6.87
CA GLU A 167 16.13 -10.28 7.68
C GLU A 167 15.52 -9.07 7.00
N ILE A 168 16.35 -8.21 6.42
CA ILE A 168 15.90 -7.03 5.67
C ILE A 168 15.10 -7.46 4.43
N ASP A 169 15.59 -8.44 3.66
CA ASP A 169 14.92 -8.96 2.45
C ASP A 169 13.50 -9.50 2.72
N ARG A 170 13.21 -9.92 3.95
CA ARG A 170 11.86 -10.33 4.36
C ARG A 170 10.94 -9.16 4.68
N LEU A 171 11.51 -8.01 5.01
CA LEU A 171 10.78 -6.81 5.41
C LEU A 171 10.69 -5.77 4.28
N LEU A 172 11.60 -5.82 3.31
CA LEU A 172 11.76 -4.72 2.37
C LEU A 172 12.03 -5.25 0.96
N VAL A 173 11.16 -4.89 0.02
CA VAL A 173 11.26 -5.30 -1.39
C VAL A 173 11.25 -4.06 -2.28
N LEU A 174 12.17 -4.02 -3.24
CA LEU A 174 12.18 -3.03 -4.33
C LEU A 174 12.02 -3.76 -5.67
N ASP A 175 10.88 -3.60 -6.29
CA ASP A 175 10.52 -4.20 -7.56
C ASP A 175 10.37 -3.12 -8.64
N ILE A 176 11.46 -2.88 -9.37
CA ILE A 176 11.46 -1.96 -10.51
C ILE A 176 11.17 -2.76 -11.76
N LYS A 177 9.94 -2.65 -12.26
CA LYS A 177 9.47 -3.36 -13.44
C LYS A 177 10.13 -2.79 -14.71
N PRO A 178 10.75 -3.64 -15.54
CA PRO A 178 11.35 -3.19 -16.79
C PRO A 178 10.29 -2.74 -17.79
N THR A 179 10.67 -1.92 -18.77
CA THR A 179 9.76 -1.45 -19.85
C THR A 179 9.06 -2.61 -20.55
N SER A 180 9.71 -3.77 -20.69
CA SER A 180 9.13 -4.96 -21.31
C SER A 180 7.92 -5.51 -20.55
N TYR A 181 7.85 -5.32 -19.23
CA TYR A 181 6.69 -5.70 -18.41
C TYR A 181 5.42 -4.97 -18.86
N PHE A 182 5.52 -3.71 -19.22
CA PHE A 182 4.43 -2.88 -19.69
C PHE A 182 4.17 -3.08 -21.20
N SER A 183 5.21 -3.10 -22.01
CA SER A 183 5.07 -3.19 -23.47
C SER A 183 4.57 -4.55 -23.95
N SER A 184 4.76 -5.62 -23.20
CA SER A 184 4.15 -6.93 -23.49
C SER A 184 2.61 -6.90 -23.44
N GLU A 185 2.04 -5.97 -22.68
CA GLU A 185 0.60 -5.72 -22.56
C GLU A 185 0.13 -4.53 -23.42
N GLY A 186 1.01 -4.00 -24.29
CA GLY A 186 0.70 -2.86 -25.16
C GLY A 186 0.65 -1.51 -24.43
N ILE A 187 1.16 -1.45 -23.20
CA ILE A 187 1.15 -0.24 -22.37
C ILE A 187 2.44 0.55 -22.57
N SER A 188 2.29 1.84 -22.91
CA SER A 188 3.41 2.78 -23.06
C SER A 188 3.53 3.75 -21.88
N ASN A 189 2.42 4.10 -21.21
CA ASN A 189 2.42 4.98 -20.04
C ASN A 189 2.50 4.13 -18.77
N GLN A 190 3.72 4.01 -18.19
CA GLN A 190 3.98 3.17 -17.03
C GLN A 190 3.32 3.73 -15.77
N HIS A 191 3.28 5.07 -15.62
CA HIS A 191 2.60 5.69 -14.48
C HIS A 191 1.08 5.53 -14.59
N GLY A 192 0.50 5.84 -15.73
CA GLY A 192 -0.96 5.87 -15.87
C GLY A 192 -1.63 4.49 -15.82
N TYR A 193 -0.89 3.42 -16.16
CA TYR A 193 -1.44 2.06 -16.24
C TYR A 193 -0.71 1.04 -15.37
N GLY A 194 0.30 1.47 -14.59
CA GLY A 194 1.06 0.57 -13.71
C GLY A 194 0.16 -0.14 -12.70
N GLY A 195 -0.77 0.57 -12.07
CA GLY A 195 -1.72 0.01 -11.12
C GLY A 195 -2.50 -1.17 -11.67
N TYR A 196 -2.97 -1.06 -12.91
CA TYR A 196 -3.69 -2.14 -13.61
C TYR A 196 -2.85 -3.42 -13.75
N LEU A 197 -1.55 -3.30 -13.99
CA LEU A 197 -0.64 -4.46 -14.09
C LEU A 197 -0.23 -4.97 -12.71
N PHE A 198 0.10 -4.07 -11.78
CA PHE A 198 0.56 -4.45 -10.44
C PHE A 198 -0.49 -5.23 -9.67
N VAL A 199 -1.76 -4.82 -9.78
CA VAL A 199 -2.87 -5.51 -9.11
C VAL A 199 -3.11 -6.93 -9.66
N ARG A 200 -2.68 -7.22 -10.89
CA ARG A 200 -2.75 -8.54 -11.53
C ARG A 200 -1.47 -9.35 -11.36
N ASP A 201 -0.41 -8.75 -10.87
CA ASP A 201 0.85 -9.44 -10.61
C ASP A 201 0.75 -10.23 -9.30
N LYS A 202 0.72 -11.57 -9.43
CA LYS A 202 0.63 -12.48 -8.28
C LYS A 202 1.81 -12.40 -7.32
N ASN A 203 2.97 -11.95 -7.79
CA ASN A 203 4.13 -11.76 -6.92
C ASN A 203 3.92 -10.54 -6.01
N ILE A 204 3.37 -9.46 -6.55
CA ILE A 204 3.09 -8.23 -5.80
C ILE A 204 1.96 -8.47 -4.79
N MET A 205 0.79 -8.84 -5.30
CA MET A 205 -0.40 -9.01 -4.46
C MET A 205 -0.29 -10.20 -3.52
N GLY A 206 0.32 -11.31 -3.98
CA GLY A 206 0.57 -12.47 -3.15
C GLY A 206 1.57 -12.20 -2.02
N TRP A 207 2.57 -11.34 -2.26
CA TRP A 207 3.47 -10.88 -1.21
C TRP A 207 2.72 -10.08 -0.15
N LEU A 208 1.89 -9.12 -0.55
CA LEU A 208 1.14 -8.26 0.37
C LEU A 208 0.23 -9.11 1.29
N PHE A 209 -0.66 -9.90 0.69
CA PHE A 209 -1.66 -10.67 1.44
C PHE A 209 -1.10 -11.95 2.09
N GLY A 210 0.13 -12.33 1.77
CA GLY A 210 0.88 -13.38 2.46
C GLY A 210 1.49 -12.95 3.79
N GLN A 211 1.55 -11.64 4.08
CA GLN A 211 2.11 -11.13 5.34
C GLN A 211 1.11 -11.35 6.50
N ILE A 212 1.64 -11.75 7.65
CA ILE A 212 0.89 -11.89 8.90
C ILE A 212 1.70 -11.23 10.01
N LYS A 213 1.10 -10.28 10.71
CA LYS A 213 1.72 -9.61 11.85
C LYS A 213 1.83 -10.58 13.03
N LYS A 214 3.03 -10.68 13.58
CA LYS A 214 3.32 -11.55 14.74
C LYS A 214 3.06 -10.83 16.05
#